data_605472f5a2b69a23ddd4b45fcf4ba087
#
_entry.id   605472f5a2b69a23ddd4b45fcf4ba087
#
_cell.length_a   1.000
_cell.length_b   1.000
_cell.length_c   1.000
_cell.angle_alpha   90.00
_cell.angle_beta   90.00
_cell.angle_gamma   90.00
#
_symmetry.space_group_name_H-M   'P 1'
#
loop_
_entity.id
_entity.type
_entity.pdbx_description
1 polymer ?
#
loop_
_entity_poly.entity_id
_entity_poly.type
_entity_poly.pdbx_seq_one_letter_code
_entity_poly.pdbx_strand_id
1 'polypeptide(L)'
;CINAVRTQLERDFADILKLDIKMSCIVTFYHNGKDQYIPVHQDKIVSTYSKPGRIETGTPIFALSLGATREFYITDLSCLGAKVKDDFSVVERFLVKHGDLCVMTGKQNENYGHGIPKDKSVTDLRISIVFRQVNLARVNPELRYFIDKKGKRVDV
;
A
#
# COMPACT_ATOMS: atom_id res chain seq x y z
N CYS A 1 11.10 -7.31 13.20
CA CYS A 1 11.62 -7.38 11.85
C CYS A 1 10.47 -7.60 10.84
N ILE A 2 10.56 -7.01 9.61
CA ILE A 2 9.51 -7.06 8.56
C ILE A 2 9.06 -8.49 8.24
N ASN A 3 9.98 -9.44 8.17
CA ASN A 3 9.63 -10.85 7.92
C ASN A 3 8.77 -11.48 9.02
N ALA A 4 8.98 -11.12 10.28
CA ALA A 4 8.16 -11.62 11.37
C ALA A 4 6.72 -11.08 11.28
N VAL A 5 6.56 -9.80 10.95
CA VAL A 5 5.24 -9.19 10.69
C VAL A 5 4.56 -9.89 9.52
N ARG A 6 5.26 -10.09 8.40
CA ARG A 6 4.72 -10.81 7.24
C ARG A 6 4.22 -12.20 7.63
N THR A 7 5.05 -12.99 8.31
CA THR A 7 4.69 -14.35 8.75
C THR A 7 3.49 -14.35 9.70
N GLN A 8 3.37 -13.32 10.54
CA GLN A 8 2.20 -13.18 11.41
C GLN A 8 0.94 -12.88 10.61
N LEU A 9 1.01 -11.94 9.67
CA LEU A 9 -0.11 -11.62 8.77
C LEU A 9 -0.55 -12.84 7.94
N GLU A 10 0.40 -13.61 7.41
CA GLU A 10 0.14 -14.83 6.64
C GLU A 10 -0.60 -15.90 7.50
N ARG A 11 -0.36 -15.93 8.81
CA ARG A 11 -1.08 -16.80 9.75
C ARG A 11 -2.46 -16.27 10.11
N ASP A 12 -2.52 -15.01 10.52
CA ASP A 12 -3.74 -14.42 11.09
C ASP A 12 -4.84 -14.20 10.03
N PHE A 13 -4.45 -14.07 8.76
CA PHE A 13 -5.35 -13.80 7.64
C PHE A 13 -5.31 -14.89 6.56
N ALA A 14 -4.95 -16.12 6.92
CA ALA A 14 -4.81 -17.24 6.00
C ALA A 14 -6.09 -17.53 5.19
N ASP A 15 -7.25 -17.27 5.76
CA ASP A 15 -8.57 -17.49 5.17
C ASP A 15 -8.90 -16.55 4.00
N ILE A 16 -8.27 -15.36 3.96
CA ILE A 16 -8.48 -14.37 2.90
C ILE A 16 -7.29 -14.21 1.96
N LEU A 17 -6.19 -14.91 2.21
CA LEU A 17 -4.99 -14.91 1.38
C LEU A 17 -5.02 -16.04 0.35
N LYS A 18 -4.43 -15.80 -0.82
CA LYS A 18 -4.20 -16.85 -1.82
C LYS A 18 -2.93 -17.63 -1.46
N LEU A 19 -3.06 -18.93 -1.24
CA LEU A 19 -1.98 -19.78 -0.70
C LEU A 19 -0.71 -19.82 -1.57
N ASP A 20 -0.88 -19.78 -2.89
CA ASP A 20 0.23 -19.91 -3.83
C ASP A 20 0.92 -18.59 -4.17
N ILE A 21 0.48 -17.49 -3.55
CA ILE A 21 0.96 -16.15 -3.88
C ILE A 21 1.65 -15.53 -2.69
N LYS A 22 2.95 -15.28 -2.84
CA LYS A 22 3.76 -14.70 -1.77
C LYS A 22 3.43 -13.23 -1.53
N MET A 23 3.51 -12.84 -0.27
CA MET A 23 3.35 -11.46 0.15
C MET A 23 4.65 -10.67 -0.10
N SER A 24 4.53 -9.57 -0.81
CA SER A 24 5.58 -8.57 -0.99
C SER A 24 5.41 -7.42 0.00
N CYS A 25 6.45 -6.62 0.19
CA CYS A 25 6.45 -5.49 1.11
C CYS A 25 6.99 -4.24 0.42
N ILE A 26 6.32 -3.10 0.64
CA ILE A 26 6.80 -1.76 0.28
C ILE A 26 6.89 -0.93 1.57
N VAL A 27 8.02 -0.28 1.75
CA VAL A 27 8.23 0.65 2.88
C VAL A 27 8.30 2.08 2.33
N THR A 28 7.44 2.95 2.85
CA THR A 28 7.38 4.36 2.47
C THR A 28 7.66 5.23 3.69
N PHE A 29 8.60 6.15 3.53
CA PHE A 29 8.97 7.13 4.56
C PHE A 29 8.31 8.47 4.25
N TYR A 30 7.60 9.04 5.22
CA TYR A 30 7.02 10.37 5.19
C TYR A 30 7.75 11.21 6.25
N HIS A 31 8.74 11.97 5.85
CA HIS A 31 9.54 12.80 6.76
C HIS A 31 8.74 13.98 7.33
N ASN A 32 7.72 14.43 6.60
CA ASN A 32 6.77 15.44 7.04
C ASN A 32 5.44 15.31 6.27
N GLY A 33 4.39 15.91 6.79
CA GLY A 33 3.07 15.88 6.16
C GLY A 33 2.84 17.00 5.13
N LYS A 34 3.65 18.07 5.16
CA LYS A 34 3.50 19.22 4.24
C LYS A 34 3.79 18.83 2.80
N ASP A 35 4.89 18.12 2.56
CA ASP A 35 5.39 17.83 1.23
C ASP A 35 5.12 16.39 0.80
N GLN A 36 4.97 15.50 1.77
CA GLN A 36 4.81 14.07 1.53
C GLN A 36 3.39 13.60 1.82
N TYR A 37 2.73 13.19 0.76
CA TYR A 37 1.34 12.76 0.73
C TYR A 37 1.16 11.71 -0.37
N ILE A 38 0.05 11.00 -0.35
CA ILE A 38 -0.35 10.12 -1.45
C ILE A 38 -1.68 10.65 -1.98
N PRO A 39 -1.74 11.06 -3.26
CA PRO A 39 -3.01 11.41 -3.93
C PRO A 39 -3.97 10.23 -3.90
N VAL A 40 -5.25 10.50 -4.09
CA VAL A 40 -6.24 9.43 -4.24
C VAL A 40 -5.85 8.51 -5.38
N HIS A 41 -5.77 7.23 -5.09
CA HIS A 41 -5.41 6.20 -6.07
C HIS A 41 -6.07 4.87 -5.70
N GLN A 42 -6.02 3.94 -6.61
CA GLN A 42 -6.19 2.50 -6.37
C GLN A 42 -4.84 1.82 -6.50
N ASP A 43 -4.57 0.82 -5.69
CA ASP A 43 -3.45 -0.06 -5.96
C ASP A 43 -3.70 -0.86 -7.23
N LYS A 44 -2.75 -0.78 -8.17
CA LYS A 44 -2.94 -1.36 -9.51
C LYS A 44 -2.91 -2.88 -9.46
N ILE A 45 -3.96 -3.48 -9.97
CA ILE A 45 -4.15 -4.93 -10.06
C ILE A 45 -3.43 -5.48 -11.31
N VAL A 46 -2.96 -6.71 -11.23
CA VAL A 46 -2.40 -7.45 -12.36
C VAL A 46 -3.53 -7.85 -13.31
N SER A 47 -3.55 -7.31 -14.52
CA SER A 47 -4.50 -7.72 -15.56
C SER A 47 -3.89 -8.67 -16.60
N THR A 48 -2.59 -8.58 -16.84
CA THR A 48 -1.80 -9.41 -17.78
C THR A 48 -0.32 -9.23 -17.43
N TYR A 49 0.62 -9.67 -18.24
CA TYR A 49 2.05 -9.41 -18.06
C TYR A 49 2.30 -7.95 -17.72
N SER A 50 2.53 -7.66 -16.47
CA SER A 50 2.49 -6.30 -15.95
C SER A 50 3.81 -5.91 -15.29
N LYS A 51 3.96 -4.61 -15.07
CA LYS A 51 5.11 -4.05 -14.37
C LYS A 51 5.23 -4.61 -12.95
N PRO A 52 6.44 -4.68 -12.35
CA PRO A 52 6.63 -5.10 -10.98
C PRO A 52 5.75 -4.30 -10.01
N GLY A 53 5.36 -4.93 -8.91
CA GLY A 53 4.64 -4.27 -7.84
C GLY A 53 3.12 -4.17 -8.01
N ARG A 54 2.53 -4.79 -9.02
CA ARG A 54 1.07 -4.91 -9.12
C ARG A 54 0.57 -6.05 -8.23
N ILE A 55 -0.55 -5.81 -7.57
CA ILE A 55 -1.16 -6.78 -6.66
C ILE A 55 -1.99 -7.81 -7.42
N GLU A 56 -2.14 -8.98 -6.85
CA GLU A 56 -3.04 -10.02 -7.36
C GLU A 56 -4.50 -9.62 -7.12
N THR A 57 -5.36 -9.86 -8.12
CA THR A 57 -6.79 -9.51 -8.09
C THR A 57 -7.49 -10.12 -6.87
N GLY A 58 -8.29 -9.31 -6.20
CA GLY A 58 -9.12 -9.75 -5.07
C GLY A 58 -8.36 -10.03 -3.78
N THR A 59 -7.03 -9.79 -3.73
CA THR A 59 -6.25 -10.00 -2.51
C THR A 59 -6.24 -8.77 -1.61
N PRO A 60 -6.16 -8.95 -0.28
CA PRO A 60 -6.12 -7.84 0.67
C PRO A 60 -4.77 -7.10 0.64
N ILE A 61 -4.82 -5.86 1.10
CA ILE A 61 -3.66 -4.99 1.31
C ILE A 61 -3.60 -4.69 2.80
N PHE A 62 -2.44 -4.88 3.41
CA PHE A 62 -2.18 -4.62 4.82
C PHE A 62 -1.21 -3.45 4.93
N ALA A 63 -1.61 -2.38 5.59
CA ALA A 63 -0.78 -1.20 5.79
C ALA A 63 -0.53 -0.96 7.29
N LEU A 64 0.67 -1.31 7.75
CA LEU A 64 1.14 -1.03 9.11
C LEU A 64 1.71 0.39 9.17
N SER A 65 1.20 1.21 10.08
CA SER A 65 1.66 2.58 10.33
C SER A 65 2.59 2.64 11.55
N LEU A 66 3.73 3.31 11.41
CA LEU A 66 4.66 3.57 12.50
C LEU A 66 5.01 5.07 12.53
N GLY A 67 5.21 5.62 13.73
CA GLY A 67 5.57 7.03 13.94
C GLY A 67 4.37 7.97 13.94
N ALA A 68 4.45 9.09 13.24
CA ALA A 68 3.44 10.14 13.28
C ALA A 68 2.06 9.69 12.81
N THR A 69 1.03 10.16 13.50
CA THR A 69 -0.37 9.97 13.10
C THR A 69 -0.67 10.73 11.82
N ARG A 70 -1.36 10.09 10.87
CA ARG A 70 -1.83 10.72 9.64
C ARG A 70 -3.30 10.40 9.38
N GLU A 71 -4.00 11.31 8.75
CA GLU A 71 -5.30 11.02 8.19
C GLU A 71 -5.16 10.07 7.00
N PHE A 72 -6.08 9.11 6.92
CA PHE A 72 -6.29 8.23 5.79
C PHE A 72 -7.74 8.37 5.36
N TYR A 73 -7.99 8.41 4.07
CA TYR A 73 -9.36 8.50 3.56
C TYR A 73 -9.62 7.53 2.43
N ILE A 74 -10.88 7.16 2.36
CA ILE A 74 -11.49 6.35 1.31
C ILE A 74 -12.45 7.26 0.53
N THR A 75 -12.41 7.21 -0.78
CA THR A 75 -13.17 8.09 -1.67
C THR A 75 -13.83 7.30 -2.78
N ASP A 76 -14.81 7.91 -3.43
CA ASP A 76 -15.30 7.43 -4.72
C ASP A 76 -14.21 7.41 -5.78
N LEU A 77 -14.38 6.54 -6.78
CA LEU A 77 -13.44 6.41 -7.91
C LEU A 77 -13.35 7.68 -8.78
N SER A 78 -14.38 8.53 -8.76
CA SER A 78 -14.37 9.83 -9.45
C SER A 78 -13.25 10.75 -8.95
N CYS A 79 -12.72 10.50 -7.76
CA CYS A 79 -11.64 11.27 -7.14
C CYS A 79 -10.24 10.80 -7.51
N LEU A 80 -10.09 9.78 -8.36
CA LEU A 80 -8.78 9.22 -8.70
C LEU A 80 -7.86 10.25 -9.35
N GLY A 81 -6.63 10.33 -8.84
CA GLY A 81 -5.60 11.27 -9.30
C GLY A 81 -5.78 12.70 -8.81
N ALA A 82 -6.88 12.99 -8.13
CA ALA A 82 -7.12 14.31 -7.61
C ALA A 82 -6.23 14.62 -6.40
N LYS A 83 -5.74 15.85 -6.35
CA LYS A 83 -5.11 16.40 -5.15
C LYS A 83 -6.25 16.74 -4.20
N VAL A 84 -6.22 16.19 -2.99
CA VAL A 84 -7.27 16.41 -2.00
C VAL A 84 -7.45 17.89 -1.72
N LYS A 85 -8.58 18.40 -2.12
CA LYS A 85 -9.17 19.66 -1.67
C LYS A 85 -10.46 19.30 -0.94
N ASP A 86 -11.00 20.22 -0.17
CA ASP A 86 -12.09 19.98 0.78
C ASP A 86 -13.43 19.50 0.18
N ASP A 87 -13.55 19.41 -1.16
CA ASP A 87 -14.78 19.10 -1.90
C ASP A 87 -14.89 17.67 -2.47
N PHE A 88 -14.14 16.72 -1.93
CA PHE A 88 -14.23 15.35 -2.42
C PHE A 88 -15.39 14.56 -1.82
N SER A 89 -15.94 13.63 -2.63
CA SER A 89 -16.78 12.54 -2.14
C SER A 89 -15.94 11.58 -1.28
N VAL A 90 -15.62 12.02 -0.07
CA VAL A 90 -14.97 11.19 0.93
C VAL A 90 -16.04 10.28 1.52
N VAL A 91 -15.86 8.99 1.33
CA VAL A 91 -16.74 7.96 1.89
C VAL A 91 -16.42 7.78 3.37
N GLU A 92 -15.15 7.78 3.73
CA GLU A 92 -14.68 7.61 5.10
C GLU A 92 -13.33 8.30 5.34
N ARG A 93 -13.15 8.82 6.57
CA ARG A 93 -11.89 9.38 7.06
C ARG A 93 -11.58 8.81 8.43
N PHE A 94 -10.34 8.43 8.65
CA PHE A 94 -9.87 7.98 9.96
C PHE A 94 -8.39 8.29 10.15
N LEU A 95 -7.97 8.33 11.41
CA LEU A 95 -6.56 8.53 11.77
C LEU A 95 -5.85 7.18 11.87
N VAL A 96 -4.72 7.05 11.19
CA VAL A 96 -3.81 5.91 11.35
C VAL A 96 -2.66 6.33 12.26
N LYS A 97 -2.56 5.67 13.41
CA LYS A 97 -1.61 5.93 14.49
C LYS A 97 -0.44 4.96 14.45
N HIS A 98 0.55 5.23 15.29
CA HIS A 98 1.65 4.28 15.51
C HIS A 98 1.14 2.91 15.98
N GLY A 99 1.51 1.86 15.25
CA GLY A 99 1.11 0.49 15.52
C GLY A 99 -0.21 0.05 14.87
N ASP A 100 -0.97 0.96 14.28
CA ASP A 100 -2.22 0.61 13.61
C ASP A 100 -1.97 -0.19 12.33
N LEU A 101 -2.74 -1.25 12.16
CA LEU A 101 -2.82 -2.05 10.93
C LEU A 101 -4.14 -1.75 10.21
N CYS A 102 -4.06 -1.05 9.09
CA CYS A 102 -5.18 -0.89 8.18
C CYS A 102 -5.24 -2.08 7.22
N VAL A 103 -6.39 -2.76 7.18
CA VAL A 103 -6.64 -3.88 6.25
C VAL A 103 -7.68 -3.43 5.23
N MET A 104 -7.28 -3.36 3.97
CA MET A 104 -8.17 -3.06 2.85
C MET A 104 -8.38 -4.32 2.03
N THR A 105 -9.64 -4.76 1.90
CA THR A 105 -9.96 -5.95 1.09
C THR A 105 -9.75 -5.68 -0.40
N GLY A 106 -9.54 -6.74 -1.18
CA GLY A 106 -9.41 -6.59 -2.63
C GLY A 106 -10.64 -5.90 -3.25
N LYS A 107 -11.84 -6.23 -2.76
CA LYS A 107 -13.09 -5.59 -3.19
C LYS A 107 -13.15 -4.09 -2.85
N GLN A 108 -12.63 -3.68 -1.69
CA GLN A 108 -12.53 -2.26 -1.36
C GLN A 108 -11.57 -1.54 -2.30
N ASN A 109 -10.38 -2.12 -2.58
CA ASN A 109 -9.45 -1.54 -3.53
C ASN A 109 -10.01 -1.45 -4.97
N GLU A 110 -10.88 -2.37 -5.36
CA GLU A 110 -11.52 -2.35 -6.69
C GLU A 110 -12.62 -1.29 -6.81
N ASN A 111 -13.32 -0.97 -5.73
CA ASN A 111 -14.50 -0.11 -5.75
C ASN A 111 -14.26 1.32 -5.22
N TYR A 112 -13.14 1.57 -4.55
CA TYR A 112 -12.84 2.85 -3.92
C TYR A 112 -11.41 3.30 -4.21
N GLY A 113 -11.23 4.62 -4.22
CA GLY A 113 -9.92 5.24 -4.13
C GLY A 113 -9.51 5.43 -2.66
N HIS A 114 -8.22 5.54 -2.41
CA HIS A 114 -7.70 5.84 -1.08
C HIS A 114 -6.47 6.74 -1.15
N GLY A 115 -6.15 7.41 -0.05
CA GLY A 115 -5.00 8.31 -0.02
C GLY A 115 -4.66 8.84 1.37
N ILE A 116 -3.57 9.59 1.41
CA ILE A 116 -3.09 10.32 2.61
C ILE A 116 -2.96 11.78 2.24
N PRO A 117 -3.76 12.69 2.84
CA PRO A 117 -3.74 14.09 2.52
C PRO A 117 -2.44 14.77 2.96
N LYS A 118 -2.18 15.95 2.39
CA LYS A 118 -1.19 16.86 2.95
C LYS A 118 -1.65 17.33 4.33
N ASP A 119 -0.73 17.34 5.28
CA ASP A 119 -0.97 17.88 6.61
C ASP A 119 0.26 18.68 7.07
N LYS A 120 0.12 20.00 7.03
CA LYS A 120 1.22 20.92 7.40
C LYS A 120 1.56 20.89 8.90
N SER A 121 0.67 20.40 9.74
CA SER A 121 0.88 20.31 11.19
C SER A 121 1.77 19.13 11.56
N VAL A 122 1.89 18.11 10.70
CA VAL A 122 2.72 16.92 10.96
C VAL A 122 4.13 17.16 10.50
N THR A 123 5.04 17.28 11.46
CA THR A 123 6.48 17.48 11.24
C THR A 123 7.31 16.23 11.47
N ASP A 124 6.75 15.25 12.14
CA ASP A 124 7.44 14.03 12.54
C ASP A 124 7.39 12.94 11.47
N LEU A 125 8.37 12.05 11.53
CA LEU A 125 8.48 10.90 10.63
C LEU A 125 7.30 9.92 10.83
N ARG A 126 6.67 9.54 9.71
CA ARG A 126 5.81 8.37 9.62
C ARG A 126 6.42 7.35 8.66
N ILE A 127 6.34 6.08 9.00
CA ILE A 127 6.70 4.96 8.14
C ILE A 127 5.43 4.15 7.85
N SER A 128 5.16 3.89 6.59
CA SER A 128 4.11 2.96 6.17
C SER A 128 4.75 1.70 5.61
N ILE A 129 4.38 0.55 6.15
CA ILE A 129 4.84 -0.75 5.68
C ILE A 129 3.63 -1.46 5.08
N VAL A 130 3.58 -1.54 3.75
CA VAL A 130 2.46 -2.11 3.02
C VAL A 130 2.80 -3.51 2.55
N PHE A 131 2.05 -4.50 3.01
CA PHE A 131 2.14 -5.88 2.56
C PHE A 131 0.99 -6.19 1.60
N ARG A 132 1.30 -6.88 0.52
CA ARG A 132 0.35 -7.26 -0.51
C ARG A 132 0.82 -8.47 -1.30
N GLN A 133 -0.11 -9.27 -1.77
CA GLN A 133 0.21 -10.45 -2.58
C GLN A 133 0.50 -10.03 -4.03
N VAL A 134 1.66 -10.47 -4.54
CA VAL A 134 2.11 -10.19 -5.91
C VAL A 134 2.43 -11.51 -6.59
N ASN A 135 1.69 -11.83 -7.65
CA ASN A 135 1.95 -13.02 -8.44
C ASN A 135 3.15 -12.81 -9.35
N LEU A 136 4.31 -13.27 -8.91
CA LEU A 136 5.56 -13.14 -9.65
C LEU A 136 5.54 -13.88 -11.00
N ALA A 137 4.72 -14.93 -11.14
CA ALA A 137 4.59 -15.64 -12.41
C ALA A 137 3.94 -14.76 -13.51
N ARG A 138 3.16 -13.76 -13.12
CA ARG A 138 2.53 -12.78 -14.02
C ARG A 138 3.37 -11.51 -14.23
N VAL A 139 4.49 -11.39 -13.54
CA VAL A 139 5.43 -10.27 -13.78
C VAL A 139 6.36 -10.66 -14.92
N ASN A 140 6.56 -9.74 -15.86
CA ASN A 140 7.54 -9.96 -16.95
C ASN A 140 8.87 -10.40 -16.35
N PRO A 141 9.44 -11.55 -16.77
CA PRO A 141 10.70 -12.07 -16.24
C PRO A 141 11.85 -11.07 -16.25
N GLU A 142 11.93 -10.22 -17.28
CA GLU A 142 12.96 -9.17 -17.39
C GLU A 142 12.83 -8.08 -16.31
N LEU A 143 11.67 -7.98 -15.66
CA LEU A 143 11.39 -7.02 -14.59
C LEU A 143 11.41 -7.64 -13.20
N ARG A 144 11.78 -8.92 -13.08
CA ARG A 144 11.92 -9.63 -11.80
C ARG A 144 13.30 -9.39 -11.21
N TYR A 145 13.52 -8.22 -10.65
CA TYR A 145 14.78 -7.88 -10.01
C TYR A 145 14.54 -6.95 -8.82
N PHE A 146 15.52 -6.87 -7.96
CA PHE A 146 15.63 -5.80 -6.96
C PHE A 146 16.97 -5.09 -7.09
N ILE A 147 17.05 -3.90 -6.56
CA ILE A 147 18.31 -3.16 -6.45
C ILE A 147 18.88 -3.42 -5.07
N ASP A 148 20.09 -3.93 -5.00
CA ASP A 148 20.78 -4.19 -3.75
C ASP A 148 21.27 -2.90 -3.07
N LYS A 149 21.86 -3.03 -1.87
CA LYS A 149 22.39 -1.90 -1.10
C LYS A 149 23.51 -1.14 -1.81
N LYS A 150 24.09 -1.70 -2.87
CA LYS A 150 25.15 -1.07 -3.67
C LYS A 150 24.61 -0.47 -4.96
N GLY A 151 23.30 -0.47 -5.16
CA GLY A 151 22.65 0.02 -6.37
C GLY A 151 22.74 -0.94 -7.56
N LYS A 152 23.13 -2.20 -7.34
CA LYS A 152 23.25 -3.22 -8.38
C LYS A 152 21.93 -3.96 -8.55
N ARG A 153 21.54 -4.19 -9.82
CA ARG A 153 20.41 -5.07 -10.17
C ARG A 153 20.75 -6.53 -9.78
N VAL A 154 19.81 -7.16 -9.11
CA VAL A 154 19.83 -8.59 -8.77
C VAL A 154 18.55 -9.22 -9.30
N ASP A 155 18.68 -10.15 -10.23
CA ASP A 155 17.52 -10.88 -10.80
C ASP A 155 17.01 -11.92 -9.79
N VAL A 156 15.67 -12.17 -9.79
CA VAL A 156 14.96 -13.04 -8.83
C VAL A 156 14.39 -14.26 -9.57
#